data_676fae1410d7a8b5b75684f03e159ce4
#
_entry.id   676fae1410d7a8b5b75684f03e159ce4
#
_cell.length_a   1.000
_cell.length_b   1.000
_cell.length_c   1.000
_cell.angle_alpha   90.00
_cell.angle_beta   90.00
_cell.angle_gamma   90.00
#
_symmetry.space_group_name_H-M   'P 1'
#
loop_
_entity.id
_entity.type
_entity.pdbx_description
1 polymer ?
#
loop_
_entity_poly.entity_id
_entity_poly.type
_entity_poly.pdbx_seq_one_letter_code
_entity_poly.pdbx_strand_id
1 'polypeptide(L)'
;ASQIEEKISTLLENHIRYDNKLIMVFNHLTDDDIHEFINAFIKVYSDSTSFEGTEYTADSCHQVTEDLILYNFKIVREVSERKELTMSDLGNLAEDVLGQYSRIIGYRPVKITCFDALAIDIKNKRLILQLDLGSIVLANAVDKFFQNLRVSINKAFRKLGVTNCRVPEKAQFLNLYTTLQNFYDNEEGEVTKASFSTSKNNHHETLRDRARDIRKAEYHLRGKAAEEALGGKIRPYRISKRFERITNTWPQVYTGVHYRYFNKAISGAKSLYEAHIFDIKSYDDYIFIIDKILVNRTVT
;
A
#
# COMPACT_ATOMS: atom_id res chain seq x y z
N ALA A 1 -24.42 -12.16 22.89
CA ALA A 1 -23.36 -12.86 22.14
C ALA A 1 -23.47 -12.52 20.64
N SER A 2 -24.65 -12.63 20.01
CA SER A 2 -24.81 -12.40 18.56
C SER A 2 -24.41 -11.00 18.06
N GLN A 3 -24.77 -9.93 18.77
CA GLN A 3 -24.41 -8.54 18.35
C GLN A 3 -22.90 -8.28 18.43
N ILE A 4 -22.20 -8.88 19.38
CA ILE A 4 -20.74 -8.73 19.51
C ILE A 4 -20.06 -9.51 18.38
N GLU A 5 -20.51 -10.72 18.10
CA GLU A 5 -19.99 -11.56 17.03
C GLU A 5 -20.17 -10.90 15.65
N GLU A 6 -21.35 -10.35 15.37
CA GLU A 6 -21.62 -9.60 14.14
C GLU A 6 -20.69 -8.38 13.99
N LYS A 7 -20.52 -7.62 15.07
CA LYS A 7 -19.61 -6.45 15.06
C LYS A 7 -18.14 -6.86 14.84
N ILE A 8 -17.69 -7.96 15.45
CA ILE A 8 -16.34 -8.48 15.23
C ILE A 8 -16.19 -8.94 13.77
N SER A 9 -17.17 -9.66 13.23
CA SER A 9 -17.15 -10.10 11.82
C SER A 9 -17.05 -8.92 10.87
N THR A 10 -17.84 -7.88 11.06
CA THR A 10 -17.81 -6.65 10.24
C THR A 10 -16.44 -5.95 10.34
N LEU A 11 -15.86 -5.86 11.53
CA LEU A 11 -14.54 -5.25 11.70
C LEU A 11 -13.44 -6.06 11.01
N LEU A 12 -13.48 -7.39 11.09
CA LEU A 12 -12.54 -8.27 10.40
C LEU A 12 -12.68 -8.17 8.87
N GLU A 13 -13.90 -8.15 8.37
CA GLU A 13 -14.16 -7.97 6.94
C GLU A 13 -13.64 -6.63 6.43
N ASN A 14 -13.89 -5.53 7.13
CA ASN A 14 -13.37 -4.22 6.77
C ASN A 14 -11.83 -4.19 6.79
N HIS A 15 -11.23 -4.82 7.80
CA HIS A 15 -9.77 -4.93 7.86
C HIS A 15 -9.20 -5.71 6.67
N ILE A 16 -9.79 -6.86 6.34
CA ILE A 16 -9.37 -7.68 5.19
C ILE A 16 -9.56 -6.93 3.87
N ARG A 17 -10.62 -6.14 3.73
CA ARG A 17 -10.94 -5.43 2.47
C ARG A 17 -10.12 -4.16 2.27
N TYR A 18 -9.86 -3.40 3.31
CA TYR A 18 -9.38 -2.02 3.17
C TYR A 18 -8.08 -1.71 3.88
N ASP A 19 -7.79 -2.35 5.02
CA ASP A 19 -6.64 -1.99 5.83
C ASP A 19 -5.36 -2.69 5.40
N ASN A 20 -4.22 -2.03 5.67
CA ASN A 20 -2.87 -2.55 5.41
C ASN A 20 -2.66 -2.98 3.96
N LYS A 21 -3.06 -2.14 3.00
CA LYS A 21 -2.95 -2.40 1.56
C LYS A 21 -1.84 -1.58 0.91
N LEU A 22 -1.09 -2.22 0.01
CA LEU A 22 -0.34 -1.50 -1.02
C LEU A 22 -1.24 -1.29 -2.22
N ILE A 23 -1.38 -0.06 -2.68
CA ILE A 23 -2.28 0.30 -3.77
C ILE A 23 -1.54 0.92 -4.94
N MET A 24 -2.05 0.67 -6.14
CA MET A 24 -1.75 1.41 -7.38
C MET A 24 -3.06 1.86 -8.01
N VAL A 25 -3.12 3.10 -8.48
CA VAL A 25 -4.35 3.69 -9.03
C VAL A 25 -4.17 4.01 -10.51
N PHE A 26 -5.15 3.62 -11.32
CA PHE A 26 -5.31 4.05 -12.71
C PHE A 26 -6.62 4.84 -12.81
N ASN A 27 -6.62 6.05 -13.39
CA ASN A 27 -7.76 6.98 -13.35
C ASN A 27 -8.22 7.43 -14.75
N HIS A 28 -8.03 6.60 -15.76
CA HIS A 28 -8.38 6.94 -17.14
C HIS A 28 -9.40 5.94 -17.73
N LEU A 29 -10.26 5.34 -16.88
CA LEU A 29 -11.32 4.49 -17.38
C LEU A 29 -12.41 5.33 -18.07
N THR A 30 -12.92 4.83 -19.19
CA THR A 30 -14.17 5.28 -19.77
C THR A 30 -15.36 4.51 -19.19
N ASP A 31 -16.58 4.95 -19.47
CA ASP A 31 -17.78 4.19 -19.08
C ASP A 31 -17.81 2.83 -19.76
N ASP A 32 -17.37 2.74 -21.02
CA ASP A 32 -17.27 1.49 -21.76
C ASP A 32 -16.23 0.55 -21.11
N ASP A 33 -15.05 1.05 -20.72
CA ASP A 33 -14.05 0.27 -20.01
C ASP A 33 -14.63 -0.32 -18.71
N ILE A 34 -15.37 0.48 -17.94
CA ILE A 34 -16.02 0.03 -16.69
C ILE A 34 -16.98 -1.13 -16.96
N HIS A 35 -17.86 -0.97 -17.98
CA HIS A 35 -18.79 -2.03 -18.35
C HIS A 35 -18.07 -3.29 -18.82
N GLU A 36 -17.01 -3.16 -19.61
CA GLU A 36 -16.21 -4.28 -20.07
C GLU A 36 -15.51 -5.00 -18.92
N PHE A 37 -14.93 -4.28 -17.94
CA PHE A 37 -14.34 -4.86 -16.75
C PHE A 37 -15.38 -5.61 -15.91
N ILE A 38 -16.54 -5.01 -15.64
CA ILE A 38 -17.62 -5.65 -14.88
C ILE A 38 -18.05 -6.95 -15.57
N ASN A 39 -18.32 -6.93 -16.87
CA ASN A 39 -18.70 -8.10 -17.65
C ASN A 39 -17.62 -9.19 -17.67
N ALA A 40 -16.35 -8.79 -17.77
CA ALA A 40 -15.22 -9.70 -17.70
C ALA A 40 -15.16 -10.40 -16.34
N PHE A 41 -15.33 -9.68 -15.24
CA PHE A 41 -15.32 -10.25 -13.90
C PHE A 41 -16.54 -11.11 -13.59
N ILE A 42 -17.72 -10.79 -14.11
CA ILE A 42 -18.89 -11.70 -14.03
C ILE A 42 -18.53 -13.07 -14.63
N LYS A 43 -17.86 -13.11 -15.78
CA LYS A 43 -17.41 -14.38 -16.38
C LYS A 43 -16.36 -15.08 -15.49
N VAL A 44 -15.38 -14.33 -14.97
CA VAL A 44 -14.32 -14.86 -14.12
C VAL A 44 -14.89 -15.54 -12.87
N TYR A 45 -15.85 -14.90 -12.19
CA TYR A 45 -16.41 -15.43 -10.96
C TYR A 45 -17.49 -16.50 -11.20
N SER A 46 -17.98 -16.63 -12.43
CA SER A 46 -18.87 -17.72 -12.84
C SER A 46 -18.13 -19.00 -13.24
N ASP A 47 -16.83 -18.93 -13.50
CA ASP A 47 -16.00 -20.06 -13.93
C ASP A 47 -14.90 -20.36 -12.90
N SER A 48 -15.08 -21.43 -12.12
CA SER A 48 -14.13 -21.87 -11.10
C SER A 48 -12.74 -22.20 -11.64
N THR A 49 -12.60 -22.41 -12.95
CA THR A 49 -11.31 -22.71 -13.60
C THR A 49 -10.61 -21.49 -14.16
N SER A 50 -11.22 -20.31 -14.06
CA SER A 50 -10.70 -19.05 -14.66
C SER A 50 -9.25 -18.77 -14.32
N PHE A 51 -8.83 -19.01 -13.07
CA PHE A 51 -7.45 -18.81 -12.57
C PHE A 51 -6.57 -20.05 -12.61
N GLU A 52 -7.01 -21.16 -13.21
CA GLU A 52 -6.19 -22.37 -13.31
C GLU A 52 -4.84 -22.11 -14.01
N GLY A 53 -3.78 -22.63 -13.40
CA GLY A 53 -2.40 -22.40 -13.86
C GLY A 53 -1.86 -21.01 -13.48
N THR A 54 -2.46 -20.34 -12.49
CA THR A 54 -1.90 -19.16 -11.81
C THR A 54 -1.73 -19.46 -10.31
N GLU A 55 -1.10 -18.54 -9.56
CA GLU A 55 -0.97 -18.64 -8.10
C GLU A 55 -2.22 -18.13 -7.37
N TYR A 56 -3.16 -17.52 -8.09
CA TYR A 56 -4.37 -16.91 -7.55
C TYR A 56 -5.60 -17.79 -7.75
N THR A 57 -6.59 -17.59 -6.90
CA THR A 57 -7.97 -18.07 -7.08
C THR A 57 -8.94 -16.91 -6.90
N ALA A 58 -10.02 -16.86 -7.69
CA ALA A 58 -11.11 -15.94 -7.44
C ALA A 58 -11.74 -16.30 -6.09
N ASP A 59 -11.89 -15.31 -5.20
CA ASP A 59 -12.43 -15.53 -3.86
C ASP A 59 -13.85 -14.98 -3.77
N SER A 60 -14.01 -13.66 -3.79
CA SER A 60 -15.31 -13.02 -3.60
C SER A 60 -15.41 -11.71 -4.40
N CYS A 61 -16.64 -11.40 -4.81
CA CYS A 61 -17.00 -10.13 -5.40
C CYS A 61 -17.92 -9.38 -4.44
N HIS A 62 -17.59 -8.16 -4.09
CA HIS A 62 -18.39 -7.33 -3.20
C HIS A 62 -18.75 -6.03 -3.90
N GLN A 63 -20.04 -5.83 -4.16
CA GLN A 63 -20.54 -4.49 -4.44
C GLN A 63 -20.66 -3.74 -3.11
N VAL A 64 -19.66 -2.93 -2.83
CA VAL A 64 -19.55 -2.21 -1.54
C VAL A 64 -20.59 -1.10 -1.47
N THR A 65 -20.72 -0.36 -2.58
CA THR A 65 -21.74 0.66 -2.82
C THR A 65 -22.15 0.63 -4.28
N GLU A 66 -23.11 1.46 -4.69
CA GLU A 66 -23.46 1.64 -6.11
C GLU A 66 -22.24 2.06 -6.95
N ASP A 67 -21.29 2.74 -6.34
CA ASP A 67 -20.13 3.35 -6.98
C ASP A 67 -18.84 2.53 -6.88
N LEU A 68 -18.77 1.47 -6.03
CA LEU A 68 -17.53 0.69 -5.83
C LEU A 68 -17.80 -0.81 -5.85
N ILE A 69 -17.08 -1.52 -6.71
CA ILE A 69 -17.05 -2.97 -6.75
C ILE A 69 -15.64 -3.44 -6.43
N LEU A 70 -15.52 -4.40 -5.51
CA LEU A 70 -14.26 -4.99 -5.08
C LEU A 70 -14.22 -6.48 -5.46
N TYR A 71 -13.24 -6.85 -6.28
CA TYR A 71 -12.95 -8.22 -6.71
C TYR A 71 -11.75 -8.75 -5.94
N ASN A 72 -11.97 -9.71 -5.05
CA ASN A 72 -10.93 -10.29 -4.21
C ASN A 72 -10.37 -11.58 -4.81
N PHE A 73 -9.06 -11.73 -4.69
CA PHE A 73 -8.30 -12.90 -5.15
C PHE A 73 -7.47 -13.43 -4.00
N LYS A 74 -7.62 -14.71 -3.74
CA LYS A 74 -6.87 -15.41 -2.69
C LYS A 74 -5.53 -15.90 -3.24
N ILE A 75 -4.47 -15.68 -2.48
CA ILE A 75 -3.11 -16.17 -2.73
C ILE A 75 -2.47 -16.61 -1.42
N VAL A 76 -1.58 -17.59 -1.47
CA VAL A 76 -0.72 -17.98 -0.34
C VAL A 76 0.66 -17.39 -0.55
N ARG A 77 1.11 -16.54 0.37
CA ARG A 77 2.47 -15.98 0.39
C ARG A 77 3.30 -16.63 1.48
N GLU A 78 4.56 -16.89 1.17
CA GLU A 78 5.55 -17.25 2.16
C GLU A 78 6.24 -16.00 2.67
N VAL A 79 6.18 -15.78 3.98
CA VAL A 79 6.82 -14.67 4.67
C VAL A 79 7.80 -15.20 5.69
N SER A 80 8.82 -14.42 6.01
CA SER A 80 9.79 -14.78 7.04
C SER A 80 9.32 -14.26 8.39
N GLU A 81 8.88 -15.15 9.26
CA GLU A 81 8.57 -14.81 10.65
C GLU A 81 9.87 -14.73 11.45
N ARG A 82 10.04 -13.63 12.17
CA ARG A 82 11.14 -13.42 13.10
C ARG A 82 10.67 -13.79 14.50
N LYS A 83 11.34 -14.74 15.14
CA LYS A 83 11.08 -15.16 16.53
C LYS A 83 12.35 -15.00 17.38
N GLU A 84 12.21 -14.39 18.54
CA GLU A 84 13.26 -14.48 19.56
C GLU A 84 13.20 -15.87 20.18
N LEU A 85 14.32 -16.59 20.12
CA LEU A 85 14.42 -17.96 20.60
C LEU A 85 14.94 -17.96 22.03
N THR A 86 14.30 -18.77 22.87
CA THR A 86 14.76 -19.07 24.23
C THR A 86 15.67 -20.30 24.22
N MET A 87 16.45 -20.52 25.29
CA MET A 87 17.29 -21.72 25.39
C MET A 87 16.44 -23.00 25.32
N SER A 88 15.21 -22.97 25.82
CA SER A 88 14.28 -24.11 25.72
C SER A 88 13.84 -24.42 24.26
N ASP A 89 13.81 -23.42 23.39
CA ASP A 89 13.51 -23.64 21.95
C ASP A 89 14.65 -24.34 21.21
N LEU A 90 15.87 -24.28 21.73
CA LEU A 90 17.09 -24.72 21.06
C LEU A 90 17.59 -26.11 21.50
N GLY A 91 17.07 -26.63 22.62
CA GLY A 91 17.45 -27.90 23.19
C GLY A 91 18.89 -27.94 23.74
N ASN A 92 19.33 -29.11 24.24
CA ASN A 92 20.59 -29.27 24.93
C ASN A 92 21.87 -29.07 24.11
N LEU A 93 21.76 -29.08 22.77
CA LEU A 93 22.90 -28.85 21.85
C LEU A 93 23.37 -27.39 21.78
N ALA A 94 22.63 -26.50 22.42
CA ALA A 94 22.84 -25.06 22.25
C ALA A 94 23.60 -24.40 23.42
N GLU A 95 23.72 -25.05 24.60
CA GLU A 95 24.27 -24.40 25.80
C GLU A 95 25.74 -23.98 25.61
N ASP A 96 26.58 -24.81 25.04
CA ASP A 96 28.02 -24.54 24.94
C ASP A 96 28.35 -23.44 23.90
N VAL A 97 27.56 -23.30 22.84
CA VAL A 97 27.82 -22.34 21.73
C VAL A 97 26.98 -21.09 21.92
N LEU A 98 25.73 -21.23 22.32
CA LEU A 98 24.74 -20.14 22.30
C LEU A 98 24.63 -19.43 23.63
N GLY A 99 25.14 -20.02 24.75
CA GLY A 99 25.17 -19.38 26.07
C GLY A 99 26.01 -18.12 26.16
N GLN A 100 26.84 -17.85 25.14
CA GLN A 100 27.61 -16.60 25.00
C GLN A 100 26.80 -15.44 24.40
N TYR A 101 25.61 -15.71 23.86
CA TYR A 101 24.77 -14.69 23.24
C TYR A 101 23.67 -14.24 24.21
N SER A 102 23.53 -12.95 24.37
CA SER A 102 22.44 -12.34 25.18
C SER A 102 21.07 -12.43 24.49
N ARG A 103 21.07 -12.67 23.16
CA ARG A 103 19.85 -12.74 22.35
C ARG A 103 20.07 -13.56 21.10
N ILE A 104 19.15 -14.48 20.82
CA ILE A 104 19.17 -15.32 19.64
C ILE A 104 17.88 -15.07 18.84
N ILE A 105 17.99 -14.85 17.55
CA ILE A 105 16.87 -14.57 16.68
C ILE A 105 16.84 -15.64 15.58
N GLY A 106 15.75 -16.38 15.54
CA GLY A 106 15.44 -17.31 14.46
C GLY A 106 14.54 -16.68 13.39
N TYR A 107 14.68 -17.12 12.17
CA TYR A 107 13.78 -16.82 11.06
C TYR A 107 13.23 -18.12 10.52
N ARG A 108 11.91 -18.19 10.36
CA ARG A 108 11.26 -19.35 9.75
C ARG A 108 10.28 -18.91 8.67
N PRO A 109 10.16 -19.67 7.56
CA PRO A 109 9.12 -19.41 6.58
C PRO A 109 7.75 -19.76 7.17
N VAL A 110 6.79 -18.86 7.02
CA VAL A 110 5.39 -19.05 7.39
C VAL A 110 4.51 -18.76 6.18
N LYS A 111 3.56 -19.65 5.90
CA LYS A 111 2.59 -19.46 4.83
C LYS A 111 1.40 -18.68 5.36
N ILE A 112 1.09 -17.56 4.73
CA ILE A 112 -0.04 -16.69 5.07
C ILE A 112 -0.97 -16.61 3.87
N THR A 113 -2.26 -16.78 4.11
CA THR A 113 -3.30 -16.49 3.12
C THR A 113 -3.48 -14.98 3.03
N CYS A 114 -3.38 -14.44 1.82
CA CYS A 114 -3.54 -13.04 1.52
C CYS A 114 -4.71 -12.85 0.56
N PHE A 115 -5.36 -11.68 0.64
CA PHE A 115 -6.48 -11.28 -0.21
C PHE A 115 -6.08 -10.01 -0.99
N ASP A 116 -5.50 -10.23 -2.15
CA ASP A 116 -5.27 -9.14 -3.09
C ASP A 116 -6.59 -8.78 -3.77
N ALA A 117 -6.68 -7.58 -4.28
CA ALA A 117 -7.93 -7.15 -4.89
C ALA A 117 -7.71 -6.22 -6.09
N LEU A 118 -8.76 -6.15 -6.91
CA LEU A 118 -8.97 -5.09 -7.89
C LEU A 118 -10.29 -4.41 -7.56
N ALA A 119 -10.23 -3.10 -7.31
CA ALA A 119 -11.43 -2.29 -7.11
C ALA A 119 -11.74 -1.46 -8.36
N ILE A 120 -13.02 -1.39 -8.73
CA ILE A 120 -13.54 -0.48 -9.74
C ILE A 120 -14.34 0.59 -9.03
N ASP A 121 -13.81 1.80 -9.02
CA ASP A 121 -14.51 3.01 -8.57
C ASP A 121 -15.22 3.62 -9.79
N ILE A 122 -16.51 3.33 -9.89
CA ILE A 122 -17.35 3.68 -11.05
C ILE A 122 -17.49 5.20 -11.14
N LYS A 123 -17.83 5.84 -10.00
CA LYS A 123 -18.06 7.28 -9.91
C LYS A 123 -16.86 8.10 -10.36
N ASN A 124 -15.67 7.70 -9.93
CA ASN A 124 -14.44 8.43 -10.21
C ASN A 124 -13.66 7.84 -11.41
N LYS A 125 -14.21 6.82 -12.10
CA LYS A 125 -13.61 6.15 -13.27
C LYS A 125 -12.20 5.65 -13.02
N ARG A 126 -12.01 4.94 -11.89
CA ARG A 126 -10.71 4.47 -11.41
C ARG A 126 -10.65 2.96 -11.33
N LEU A 127 -9.47 2.42 -11.62
CA LEU A 127 -9.09 1.06 -11.31
C LEU A 127 -8.05 1.09 -10.20
N ILE A 128 -8.25 0.36 -9.12
CA ILE A 128 -7.34 0.32 -7.99
C ILE A 128 -6.88 -1.12 -7.78
N LEU A 129 -5.59 -1.37 -8.03
CA LEU A 129 -4.96 -2.63 -7.70
C LEU A 129 -4.50 -2.59 -6.25
N GLN A 130 -4.78 -3.66 -5.50
CA GLN A 130 -4.45 -3.77 -4.07
C GLN A 130 -3.67 -5.06 -3.82
N LEU A 131 -2.57 -4.95 -3.07
CA LEU A 131 -1.88 -6.07 -2.47
C LEU A 131 -2.14 -6.10 -0.97
N ASP A 132 -2.52 -7.25 -0.46
CA ASP A 132 -2.77 -7.47 0.96
C ASP A 132 -1.48 -7.47 1.78
N LEU A 133 -1.60 -7.17 3.08
CA LEU A 133 -0.51 -7.16 4.05
C LEU A 133 0.69 -6.31 3.62
N GLY A 134 0.43 -5.08 3.15
CA GLY A 134 1.46 -4.17 2.68
C GLY A 134 2.61 -3.94 3.65
N SER A 135 2.35 -4.05 4.97
CA SER A 135 3.39 -3.87 6.00
C SER A 135 4.45 -4.97 6.03
N ILE A 136 4.17 -6.16 5.52
CA ILE A 136 5.11 -7.30 5.50
C ILE A 136 5.69 -7.60 4.12
N VAL A 137 5.17 -6.98 3.07
CA VAL A 137 5.72 -7.12 1.72
C VAL A 137 7.06 -6.39 1.66
N LEU A 138 8.11 -7.12 1.29
CA LEU A 138 9.43 -6.54 1.10
C LEU A 138 9.41 -5.57 -0.10
N ALA A 139 10.03 -4.41 0.05
CA ALA A 139 10.05 -3.37 -0.98
C ALA A 139 10.57 -3.85 -2.35
N ASN A 140 11.50 -4.80 -2.37
CA ASN A 140 12.01 -5.39 -3.60
C ASN A 140 11.07 -6.43 -4.25
N ALA A 141 10.03 -6.87 -3.54
CA ALA A 141 9.04 -7.82 -4.02
C ALA A 141 7.74 -7.17 -4.50
N VAL A 142 7.50 -5.90 -4.16
CA VAL A 142 6.26 -5.17 -4.48
C VAL A 142 5.94 -5.22 -5.97
N ASP A 143 6.91 -4.87 -6.81
CA ASP A 143 6.75 -4.88 -8.27
C ASP A 143 6.38 -6.26 -8.81
N LYS A 144 7.05 -7.31 -8.30
CA LYS A 144 6.76 -8.70 -8.69
C LYS A 144 5.33 -9.09 -8.33
N PHE A 145 4.85 -8.71 -7.14
CA PHE A 145 3.50 -9.07 -6.71
C PHE A 145 2.42 -8.35 -7.50
N PHE A 146 2.57 -7.04 -7.75
CA PHE A 146 1.65 -6.32 -8.62
C PHE A 146 1.64 -6.89 -10.04
N GLN A 147 2.81 -7.22 -10.58
CA GLN A 147 2.92 -7.85 -11.90
C GLN A 147 2.24 -9.22 -11.93
N ASN A 148 2.43 -10.06 -10.89
CA ASN A 148 1.79 -11.37 -10.82
C ASN A 148 0.28 -11.26 -10.76
N LEU A 149 -0.27 -10.35 -9.94
CA LEU A 149 -1.71 -10.10 -9.86
C LEU A 149 -2.26 -9.67 -11.23
N ARG A 150 -1.66 -8.65 -11.84
CA ARG A 150 -2.03 -8.14 -13.15
C ARG A 150 -2.02 -9.22 -14.24
N VAL A 151 -0.92 -9.99 -14.31
CA VAL A 151 -0.75 -11.04 -15.31
C VAL A 151 -1.77 -12.15 -15.09
N SER A 152 -2.06 -12.52 -13.85
CA SER A 152 -3.03 -13.56 -13.53
C SER A 152 -4.45 -13.16 -13.92
N ILE A 153 -4.87 -11.92 -13.64
CA ILE A 153 -6.17 -11.39 -14.07
C ILE A 153 -6.24 -11.38 -15.60
N ASN A 154 -5.24 -10.83 -16.28
CA ASN A 154 -5.22 -10.76 -17.74
C ASN A 154 -5.17 -12.15 -18.40
N LYS A 155 -4.57 -13.14 -17.74
CA LYS A 155 -4.57 -14.54 -18.18
C LYS A 155 -5.98 -15.16 -18.05
N ALA A 156 -6.65 -14.90 -16.93
CA ALA A 156 -8.04 -15.34 -16.72
C ALA A 156 -8.97 -14.73 -17.77
N PHE A 157 -8.88 -13.44 -18.05
CA PHE A 157 -9.65 -12.78 -19.10
C PHE A 157 -9.45 -13.44 -20.46
N ARG A 158 -8.20 -13.65 -20.88
CA ARG A 158 -7.89 -14.31 -22.17
C ARG A 158 -8.43 -15.72 -22.24
N LYS A 159 -8.33 -16.51 -21.16
CA LYS A 159 -8.87 -17.89 -21.09
C LYS A 159 -10.39 -17.90 -21.35
N LEU A 160 -11.10 -16.87 -20.90
CA LEU A 160 -12.55 -16.71 -21.08
C LEU A 160 -12.95 -15.97 -22.36
N GLY A 161 -12.01 -15.75 -23.27
CA GLY A 161 -12.26 -15.07 -24.55
C GLY A 161 -12.52 -13.55 -24.42
N VAL A 162 -12.14 -12.93 -23.27
CA VAL A 162 -12.23 -11.49 -23.09
C VAL A 162 -10.98 -10.86 -23.71
N THR A 163 -11.16 -10.08 -24.77
CA THR A 163 -10.06 -9.45 -25.53
C THR A 163 -10.04 -7.92 -25.44
N ASN A 164 -11.17 -7.33 -25.08
CA ASN A 164 -11.37 -5.86 -25.14
C ASN A 164 -10.92 -5.15 -23.87
N CYS A 165 -10.72 -5.90 -22.78
CA CYS A 165 -10.35 -5.32 -21.52
C CYS A 165 -9.11 -6.00 -20.95
N ARG A 166 -8.23 -5.21 -20.32
CA ARG A 166 -7.04 -5.71 -19.64
C ARG A 166 -6.61 -4.76 -18.52
N VAL A 167 -6.12 -5.32 -17.43
CA VAL A 167 -5.47 -4.53 -16.39
C VAL A 167 -4.20 -3.88 -16.96
N PRO A 168 -4.04 -2.55 -16.82
CA PRO A 168 -2.96 -1.79 -17.46
C PRO A 168 -1.55 -2.22 -17.01
N GLU A 169 -0.54 -1.83 -17.77
CA GLU A 169 0.88 -1.97 -17.42
C GLU A 169 1.24 -0.98 -16.29
N LYS A 170 2.25 -1.31 -15.45
CA LYS A 170 2.69 -0.45 -14.35
C LYS A 170 2.88 1.02 -14.75
N ALA A 171 3.52 1.27 -15.90
CA ALA A 171 3.80 2.62 -16.36
C ALA A 171 2.54 3.44 -16.72
N GLN A 172 1.38 2.81 -16.87
CA GLN A 172 0.10 3.46 -17.16
C GLN A 172 -0.63 3.88 -15.87
N PHE A 173 -0.24 3.35 -14.72
CA PHE A 173 -0.78 3.78 -13.43
C PHE A 173 -0.30 5.19 -13.09
N LEU A 174 -0.98 5.82 -12.16
CA LEU A 174 -0.67 7.17 -11.73
C LEU A 174 0.72 7.25 -11.10
N ASN A 175 1.54 8.17 -11.58
CA ASN A 175 2.81 8.48 -10.95
C ASN A 175 2.57 9.40 -9.74
N LEU A 176 2.84 8.88 -8.56
CA LEU A 176 2.66 9.55 -7.26
C LEU A 176 3.90 10.35 -6.82
N TYR A 177 4.92 10.49 -7.66
CA TYR A 177 6.19 11.11 -7.22
C TYR A 177 5.99 12.56 -6.76
N THR A 178 5.15 13.34 -7.45
CA THR A 178 4.84 14.72 -7.07
C THR A 178 4.03 14.82 -5.76
N THR A 179 3.30 13.78 -5.41
CA THR A 179 2.53 13.70 -4.16
C THR A 179 3.44 13.80 -2.93
N LEU A 180 4.70 13.38 -3.02
CA LEU A 180 5.67 13.45 -1.92
C LEU A 180 5.87 14.89 -1.43
N GLN A 181 6.14 15.82 -2.36
CA GLN A 181 6.33 17.23 -2.02
C GLN A 181 5.02 17.85 -1.54
N ASN A 182 3.92 17.56 -2.24
CA ASN A 182 2.62 18.12 -1.89
C ASN A 182 2.12 17.63 -0.52
N PHE A 183 2.38 16.38 -0.14
CA PHE A 183 2.09 15.89 1.21
C PHE A 183 2.92 16.60 2.28
N TYR A 184 4.16 16.94 1.94
CA TYR A 184 5.00 17.68 2.87
C TYR A 184 4.55 19.14 3.01
N ASP A 185 4.20 19.80 1.92
CA ASP A 185 3.87 21.24 1.90
C ASP A 185 2.42 21.52 2.36
N ASN A 186 1.48 20.61 2.07
CA ASN A 186 0.08 20.77 2.43
C ASN A 186 -0.12 20.59 3.94
N GLU A 187 -0.69 21.58 4.61
CA GLU A 187 -0.90 21.61 6.07
C GLU A 187 -2.01 20.65 6.56
N GLU A 188 -2.92 20.22 5.68
CA GLU A 188 -3.94 19.24 6.04
C GLU A 188 -3.32 17.92 6.49
N GLY A 189 -3.75 17.42 7.64
CA GLY A 189 -3.21 16.20 8.25
C GLY A 189 -1.80 16.40 8.84
N GLU A 190 -1.24 15.34 9.39
CA GLU A 190 0.01 15.34 10.14
C GLU A 190 1.06 14.45 9.46
N VAL A 191 2.25 15.00 9.24
CA VAL A 191 3.40 14.22 8.78
C VAL A 191 4.05 13.53 9.97
N THR A 192 3.90 12.21 10.05
CA THR A 192 4.40 11.41 11.19
C THR A 192 5.80 10.86 10.99
N LYS A 193 6.21 10.68 9.72
CA LYS A 193 7.56 10.25 9.33
C LYS A 193 7.93 10.94 8.01
N ALA A 194 9.17 11.38 7.89
CA ALA A 194 9.71 11.88 6.64
C ALA A 194 11.16 11.45 6.44
N SER A 195 11.48 11.05 5.20
CA SER A 195 12.86 10.98 4.75
C SER A 195 13.03 12.00 3.63
N PHE A 196 14.00 12.87 3.76
CA PHE A 196 14.20 13.99 2.85
C PHE A 196 15.69 14.28 2.62
N SER A 197 15.96 14.94 1.51
CA SER A 197 17.28 15.48 1.17
C SER A 197 17.31 16.98 1.38
N THR A 198 18.43 17.44 1.90
CA THR A 198 18.84 18.85 1.96
C THR A 198 19.96 19.09 0.96
N SER A 199 20.51 20.30 0.92
CA SER A 199 21.67 20.64 0.09
C SER A 199 22.92 19.80 0.41
N LYS A 200 23.04 19.32 1.65
CA LYS A 200 24.24 18.62 2.14
C LYS A 200 24.02 17.13 2.44
N ASN A 201 22.87 16.76 3.00
CA ASN A 201 22.67 15.44 3.59
C ASN A 201 21.26 14.89 3.33
N ASN A 202 21.13 13.57 3.56
CA ASN A 202 19.82 12.91 3.65
C ASN A 202 19.46 12.72 5.13
N HIS A 203 18.21 12.99 5.46
CA HIS A 203 17.68 12.91 6.81
C HIS A 203 16.53 11.92 6.89
N HIS A 204 16.32 11.38 8.08
CA HIS A 204 15.15 10.59 8.42
C HIS A 204 14.63 11.04 9.77
N GLU A 205 13.40 11.52 9.81
CA GLU A 205 12.74 11.97 11.02
C GLU A 205 11.51 11.13 11.31
N THR A 206 11.35 10.76 12.59
CA THR A 206 10.18 10.06 13.10
C THR A 206 9.93 10.55 14.52
N LEU A 207 8.72 11.04 14.77
CA LEU A 207 8.33 11.38 16.13
C LEU A 207 7.85 10.12 16.87
N ARG A 208 8.23 9.99 18.15
CA ARG A 208 7.74 8.89 19.01
C ARG A 208 6.28 9.11 19.37
N ASP A 209 5.91 10.36 19.64
CA ASP A 209 4.53 10.75 19.87
C ASP A 209 3.82 10.87 18.52
N ARG A 210 2.93 9.90 18.24
CA ARG A 210 2.15 9.84 17.01
C ARG A 210 1.16 10.99 16.84
N ALA A 211 0.88 11.73 17.91
CA ALA A 211 -0.04 12.87 17.89
C ALA A 211 0.58 14.17 17.38
N ARG A 212 1.86 14.16 16.97
CA ARG A 212 2.57 15.38 16.57
C ARG A 212 3.05 15.33 15.13
N ASP A 213 2.93 16.48 14.49
CA ASP A 213 3.41 16.73 13.13
C ASP A 213 4.91 17.09 13.16
N ILE A 214 5.74 16.35 12.44
CA ILE A 214 7.17 16.62 12.30
C ILE A 214 7.41 18.08 11.88
N ARG A 215 6.62 18.60 10.95
CA ARG A 215 6.74 19.93 10.39
C ARG A 215 6.59 21.05 11.43
N LYS A 216 5.94 20.75 12.56
CA LYS A 216 5.72 21.65 13.70
C LYS A 216 6.74 21.47 14.82
N ALA A 217 7.62 20.47 14.71
CA ALA A 217 8.65 20.23 15.70
C ALA A 217 9.73 21.33 15.60
N GLU A 218 10.13 21.88 16.72
CA GLU A 218 11.11 22.99 16.77
C GLU A 218 12.44 22.65 16.08
N TYR A 219 12.91 21.42 16.26
CA TYR A 219 14.14 20.94 15.60
C TYR A 219 13.98 20.98 14.07
N HIS A 220 12.86 20.51 13.55
CA HIS A 220 12.56 20.50 12.12
C HIS A 220 12.46 21.92 11.56
N LEU A 221 11.74 22.80 12.24
CA LEU A 221 11.58 24.20 11.84
C LEU A 221 12.91 24.94 11.77
N ARG A 222 13.78 24.74 12.77
CA ARG A 222 15.15 25.35 12.76
C ARG A 222 16.01 24.78 11.64
N GLY A 223 15.97 23.47 11.39
CA GLY A 223 16.66 22.81 10.29
C GLY A 223 16.19 23.30 8.92
N LYS A 224 14.88 23.44 8.73
CA LYS A 224 14.29 24.01 7.51
C LYS A 224 14.74 25.45 7.28
N ALA A 225 14.66 26.30 8.29
CA ALA A 225 15.09 27.71 8.19
C ALA A 225 16.58 27.84 7.86
N ALA A 226 17.43 26.97 8.44
CA ALA A 226 18.87 26.95 8.14
C ALA A 226 19.14 26.54 6.69
N GLU A 227 18.41 25.55 6.16
CA GLU A 227 18.51 25.13 4.76
C GLU A 227 18.05 26.22 3.79
N GLU A 228 16.94 26.89 4.08
CA GLU A 228 16.41 28.01 3.30
C GLU A 228 17.37 29.20 3.27
N ALA A 229 18.01 29.51 4.39
CA ALA A 229 19.05 30.56 4.47
C ALA A 229 20.27 30.28 3.57
N LEU A 230 20.53 29.01 3.24
CA LEU A 230 21.58 28.59 2.30
C LEU A 230 21.07 28.53 0.84
N GLY A 231 19.82 28.96 0.56
CA GLY A 231 19.20 28.87 -0.76
C GLY A 231 18.76 27.45 -1.12
N GLY A 232 18.78 26.51 -0.18
CA GLY A 232 18.32 25.15 -0.35
C GLY A 232 16.85 24.97 -0.01
N LYS A 233 16.35 23.75 -0.17
CA LYS A 233 15.01 23.36 0.26
C LYS A 233 14.95 21.89 0.67
N ILE A 234 14.04 21.56 1.56
CA ILE A 234 13.71 20.18 1.92
C ILE A 234 13.02 19.50 0.75
N ARG A 235 13.55 18.36 0.33
CA ARG A 235 13.02 17.53 -0.76
C ARG A 235 12.69 16.14 -0.23
N PRO A 236 11.42 15.86 0.12
CA PRO A 236 11.01 14.56 0.63
C PRO A 236 11.11 13.49 -0.46
N TYR A 237 11.59 12.31 -0.10
CA TYR A 237 11.59 11.11 -0.95
C TYR A 237 10.85 9.93 -0.33
N ARG A 238 10.46 10.05 0.95
CA ARG A 238 9.53 9.17 1.66
C ARG A 238 8.72 9.96 2.65
N ILE A 239 7.45 9.68 2.75
CA ILE A 239 6.57 10.39 3.68
C ILE A 239 5.49 9.45 4.22
N SER A 240 5.19 9.59 5.52
CA SER A 240 4.01 9.03 6.14
C SER A 240 3.15 10.18 6.64
N LYS A 241 1.91 10.20 6.20
CA LYS A 241 0.94 11.23 6.57
C LYS A 241 -0.34 10.59 7.06
N ARG A 242 -0.89 11.11 8.15
CA ARG A 242 -2.16 10.69 8.69
C ARG A 242 -3.15 11.84 8.66
N PHE A 243 -4.42 11.50 8.61
CA PHE A 243 -5.51 12.47 8.51
C PHE A 243 -6.54 12.17 9.58
N GLU A 244 -6.93 13.19 10.33
CA GLU A 244 -8.03 13.08 11.30
C GLU A 244 -9.36 13.12 10.55
N ARG A 245 -10.24 12.19 10.93
CA ARG A 245 -11.62 12.12 10.43
C ARG A 245 -12.61 12.54 11.51
N ILE A 246 -13.74 13.08 11.08
CA ILE A 246 -14.88 13.40 11.99
C ILE A 246 -15.34 12.17 12.77
N THR A 247 -15.18 10.98 12.19
CA THR A 247 -15.47 9.68 12.81
C THR A 247 -14.45 9.26 13.89
N ASN A 248 -13.49 10.13 14.22
CA ASN A 248 -12.37 9.84 15.13
C ASN A 248 -11.51 8.64 14.67
N THR A 249 -11.42 8.44 13.36
CA THR A 249 -10.46 7.52 12.73
C THR A 249 -9.28 8.31 12.20
N TRP A 250 -8.14 7.62 12.02
CA TRP A 250 -6.88 8.23 11.61
C TRP A 250 -6.24 7.48 10.44
N PRO A 251 -6.90 7.45 9.27
CA PRO A 251 -6.34 6.78 8.09
C PRO A 251 -4.99 7.39 7.73
N GLN A 252 -4.07 6.51 7.34
CA GLN A 252 -2.69 6.87 7.06
C GLN A 252 -2.27 6.41 5.68
N VAL A 253 -1.34 7.15 5.10
CA VAL A 253 -0.65 6.79 3.87
C VAL A 253 0.86 6.90 4.07
N TYR A 254 1.58 5.90 3.56
CA TYR A 254 3.02 5.91 3.45
C TYR A 254 3.39 5.67 2.00
N THR A 255 4.20 6.54 1.45
CA THR A 255 4.69 6.39 0.07
C THR A 255 6.11 6.95 -0.06
N GLY A 256 6.85 6.48 -1.05
CA GLY A 256 8.19 6.99 -1.30
C GLY A 256 9.11 6.03 -2.01
N VAL A 257 10.27 6.56 -2.38
CA VAL A 257 11.32 5.83 -3.06
C VAL A 257 12.56 5.64 -2.17
N HIS A 258 13.39 4.67 -2.50
CA HIS A 258 14.66 4.50 -1.77
C HIS A 258 15.61 5.67 -2.08
N TYR A 259 16.41 6.12 -1.09
CA TYR A 259 17.33 7.27 -1.24
C TYR A 259 18.31 7.12 -2.41
N ARG A 260 18.79 5.91 -2.69
CA ARG A 260 19.68 5.66 -3.83
C ARG A 260 19.02 5.94 -5.17
N TYR A 261 17.73 5.59 -5.30
CA TYR A 261 16.94 5.91 -6.49
C TYR A 261 16.73 7.43 -6.60
N PHE A 262 16.37 8.07 -5.48
CA PHE A 262 16.21 9.52 -5.42
C PHE A 262 17.47 10.28 -5.85
N ASN A 263 18.65 9.87 -5.37
CA ASN A 263 19.92 10.52 -5.69
C ASN A 263 20.43 10.23 -7.11
N LYS A 264 20.16 9.02 -7.66
CA LYS A 264 20.61 8.66 -9.02
C LYS A 264 19.79 9.34 -10.12
N ALA A 265 18.54 9.67 -9.86
CA ALA A 265 17.64 10.26 -10.84
C ALA A 265 17.85 11.79 -10.98
N ILE A 266 19.09 12.24 -11.16
CA ILE A 266 19.40 13.67 -11.36
C ILE A 266 18.90 14.13 -12.74
N SER A 267 18.79 13.25 -13.72
CA SER A 267 18.44 13.58 -15.12
C SER A 267 17.29 12.78 -15.73
N GLY A 268 16.65 11.88 -14.99
CA GLY A 268 15.56 11.03 -15.48
C GLY A 268 14.21 11.32 -14.82
N ALA A 269 13.12 10.98 -15.51
CA ALA A 269 11.78 11.04 -14.94
C ALA A 269 11.72 10.12 -13.70
N LYS A 270 11.39 10.70 -12.56
CA LYS A 270 11.21 9.95 -11.32
C LYS A 270 9.81 9.34 -11.31
N SER A 271 9.71 8.07 -10.99
CA SER A 271 8.44 7.36 -10.94
C SER A 271 8.23 6.69 -9.59
N LEU A 272 6.99 6.77 -9.12
CA LEU A 272 6.49 6.16 -7.91
C LEU A 272 5.02 5.83 -8.15
N TYR A 273 4.64 4.56 -8.12
CA TYR A 273 3.27 4.16 -8.50
C TYR A 273 2.48 3.59 -7.33
N GLU A 274 3.16 3.19 -6.26
CA GLU A 274 2.55 2.54 -5.10
C GLU A 274 2.47 3.47 -3.88
N ALA A 275 1.39 3.31 -3.13
CA ALA A 275 1.22 3.85 -1.79
C ALA A 275 0.75 2.75 -0.83
N HIS A 276 1.26 2.74 0.40
CA HIS A 276 0.79 1.89 1.47
C HIS A 276 -0.24 2.67 2.30
N ILE A 277 -1.46 2.15 2.38
CA ILE A 277 -2.54 2.69 3.20
C ILE A 277 -2.75 1.79 4.42
N PHE A 278 -3.00 2.36 5.58
CA PHE A 278 -3.18 1.64 6.84
C PHE A 278 -3.98 2.45 7.86
N ASP A 279 -4.43 1.80 8.93
CA ASP A 279 -5.40 2.32 9.89
C ASP A 279 -6.76 2.69 9.25
N ILE A 280 -7.15 1.95 8.22
CA ILE A 280 -8.41 2.10 7.50
C ILE A 280 -9.48 1.27 8.20
N LYS A 281 -10.54 1.91 8.71
CA LYS A 281 -11.57 1.25 9.50
C LYS A 281 -12.87 1.01 8.74
N SER A 282 -13.06 1.69 7.62
CA SER A 282 -14.30 1.64 6.84
C SER A 282 -14.05 1.94 5.36
N TYR A 283 -15.07 1.69 4.55
CA TYR A 283 -15.12 2.14 3.17
C TYR A 283 -14.90 3.66 3.02
N ASP A 284 -15.52 4.46 3.90
CA ASP A 284 -15.39 5.92 3.83
C ASP A 284 -13.95 6.39 4.10
N ASP A 285 -13.24 5.72 5.01
CA ASP A 285 -11.82 5.98 5.24
C ASP A 285 -10.97 5.59 4.02
N TYR A 286 -11.33 4.46 3.38
CA TYR A 286 -10.64 3.97 2.20
C TYR A 286 -10.72 4.95 1.02
N ILE A 287 -11.93 5.37 0.64
CA ILE A 287 -12.10 6.35 -0.45
C ILE A 287 -11.48 7.69 -0.09
N PHE A 288 -11.67 8.14 1.15
CA PHE A 288 -11.08 9.39 1.63
C PHE A 288 -9.56 9.41 1.45
N ILE A 289 -8.85 8.34 1.86
CA ILE A 289 -7.39 8.33 1.76
C ILE A 289 -6.90 8.28 0.32
N ILE A 290 -7.62 7.57 -0.56
CA ILE A 290 -7.33 7.54 -2.00
C ILE A 290 -7.50 8.94 -2.60
N ASP A 291 -8.58 9.64 -2.29
CA ASP A 291 -8.80 11.00 -2.75
C ASP A 291 -7.70 11.95 -2.26
N LYS A 292 -7.25 11.82 -1.00
CA LYS A 292 -6.11 12.61 -0.48
C LYS A 292 -4.80 12.34 -1.24
N ILE A 293 -4.54 11.10 -1.62
CA ILE A 293 -3.37 10.76 -2.45
C ILE A 293 -3.47 11.45 -3.81
N LEU A 294 -4.65 11.49 -4.41
CA LEU A 294 -4.86 11.99 -5.77
C LEU A 294 -4.95 13.51 -5.86
N VAL A 295 -5.63 14.16 -4.92
CA VAL A 295 -5.73 15.65 -4.85
C VAL A 295 -4.36 16.29 -4.65
N ASN A 296 -3.48 15.65 -3.89
CA ASN A 296 -2.12 16.14 -3.67
C ASN A 296 -1.17 15.87 -4.86
N ARG A 297 -1.69 15.49 -6.01
CA ARG A 297 -0.94 15.35 -7.26
C ARG A 297 -0.99 16.65 -8.04
N THR A 298 0.15 17.23 -8.37
CA THR A 298 0.21 18.31 -9.36
C THR A 298 -0.11 17.71 -10.73
N VAL A 299 -1.14 18.20 -11.38
CA VAL A 299 -1.39 17.88 -12.80
C VAL A 299 -0.29 18.60 -13.58
N THR A 300 0.69 17.84 -14.07
CA THR A 300 1.70 18.33 -15.01
C THR A 300 1.16 18.29 -16.42
#